data_6261f2cf27ae24137612c66f9c1d5e8b
#
_entry.id   6261f2cf27ae24137612c66f9c1d5e8b
#
_cell.length_a   1.000
_cell.length_b   1.000
_cell.length_c   1.000
_cell.angle_alpha   90.00
_cell.angle_beta   90.00
_cell.angle_gamma   90.00
#
_symmetry.space_group_name_H-M   'P 1'
#
loop_
_entity.id
_entity.type
_entity.pdbx_description
1 polymer ?
#
loop_
_entity_poly.entity_id
_entity_poly.type
_entity_poly.pdbx_seq_one_letter_code
_entity_poly.pdbx_strand_id
1 'polypeptide(L)'
;ALNSLTPIRFTIRNTGLNDVTNLTVQLGSGETATLTEKLLPNESTTLTVWHHVKDRVTDPGYTITAAGGIHENGTVYLDYPDIGISQMEVIAESAGKRTVRMTLYNSSAATLAGGKNREVKLAFYADDLHTKPAEVACTNGVQVSGNEITISGDSALARIDLGTFTLDLTYDLGKYMNSIGKTEIPNVGTYLYVEAWAE
;
A
#
# COMPACT_ATOMS: atom_id res chain seq x y z
N ALA A 1 -3.52 5.92 -2.39
CA ALA A 1 -4.18 4.75 -3.00
C ALA A 1 -3.96 4.73 -4.51
N LEU A 2 -3.96 3.55 -5.14
CA LEU A 2 -3.95 3.43 -6.61
C LEU A 2 -5.13 4.20 -7.21
N ASN A 3 -4.90 4.84 -8.36
CA ASN A 3 -5.86 5.72 -9.03
C ASN A 3 -6.30 6.95 -8.20
N SER A 4 -5.53 7.33 -7.17
CA SER A 4 -5.76 8.55 -6.39
C SER A 4 -4.86 9.68 -6.83
N LEU A 5 -5.29 10.92 -6.55
CA LEU A 5 -4.45 12.11 -6.66
C LEU A 5 -3.70 12.32 -5.35
N THR A 6 -2.38 12.29 -5.41
CA THR A 6 -1.49 12.52 -4.27
C THR A 6 -0.78 13.86 -4.43
N PRO A 7 -0.87 14.78 -3.46
CA PRO A 7 -0.18 16.05 -3.54
C PRO A 7 1.31 15.88 -3.24
N ILE A 8 2.15 16.18 -4.20
CA ILE A 8 3.60 16.28 -4.04
C ILE A 8 3.96 17.74 -3.89
N ARG A 9 4.62 18.09 -2.79
CA ARG A 9 4.99 19.48 -2.48
C ARG A 9 6.48 19.68 -2.68
N PHE A 10 6.81 20.67 -3.49
CA PHE A 10 8.18 21.10 -3.76
C PHE A 10 8.42 22.44 -3.06
N THR A 11 9.25 22.45 -2.03
CA THR A 11 9.71 23.70 -1.43
C THR A 11 10.99 24.14 -2.14
N ILE A 12 10.91 25.28 -2.83
CA ILE A 12 11.96 25.80 -3.69
C ILE A 12 12.41 27.14 -3.13
N ARG A 13 13.71 27.31 -2.99
CA ARG A 13 14.35 28.56 -2.55
C ARG A 13 15.20 29.15 -3.66
N ASN A 14 15.04 30.44 -3.92
CA ASN A 14 15.94 31.17 -4.79
C ASN A 14 17.22 31.55 -4.03
N THR A 15 18.31 30.88 -4.27
CA THR A 15 19.63 31.16 -3.67
C THR A 15 20.49 32.09 -4.53
N GLY A 16 19.98 32.48 -5.69
CA GLY A 16 20.65 33.41 -6.61
C GLY A 16 20.46 34.88 -6.19
N LEU A 17 21.08 35.77 -6.98
CA LEU A 17 21.01 37.22 -6.77
C LEU A 17 19.92 37.90 -7.62
N ASN A 18 19.36 37.20 -8.58
CA ASN A 18 18.34 37.71 -9.49
C ASN A 18 16.97 37.08 -9.21
N ASP A 19 15.89 37.78 -9.61
CA ASP A 19 14.54 37.25 -9.58
C ASP A 19 14.42 36.00 -10.49
N VAL A 20 13.74 34.97 -10.00
CA VAL A 20 13.39 33.79 -10.79
C VAL A 20 11.94 33.95 -11.30
N THR A 21 11.75 33.79 -12.59
CA THR A 21 10.43 33.87 -13.25
C THR A 21 10.13 32.59 -14.04
N ASN A 22 8.86 32.31 -14.30
CA ASN A 22 8.41 31.13 -15.03
C ASN A 22 8.88 29.82 -14.36
N LEU A 23 8.92 29.80 -13.03
CA LEU A 23 9.31 28.62 -12.28
C LEU A 23 8.23 27.53 -12.43
N THR A 24 8.60 26.42 -13.02
CA THR A 24 7.70 25.29 -13.27
C THR A 24 8.31 24.00 -12.76
N VAL A 25 7.50 23.22 -12.06
CA VAL A 25 7.80 21.83 -11.70
C VAL A 25 6.96 20.93 -12.58
N GLN A 26 7.59 19.96 -13.20
CA GLN A 26 6.94 18.93 -14.01
C GLN A 26 7.36 17.55 -13.53
N LEU A 27 6.39 16.67 -13.33
CA LEU A 27 6.66 15.25 -13.09
C LEU A 27 6.88 14.50 -14.42
N GLY A 28 7.64 13.41 -14.37
CA GLY A 28 7.86 12.54 -15.54
C GLY A 28 6.57 11.92 -16.08
N SER A 29 5.53 11.84 -15.29
CA SER A 29 4.17 11.45 -15.66
C SER A 29 3.37 12.56 -16.37
N GLY A 30 3.91 13.79 -16.43
CA GLY A 30 3.36 14.91 -17.19
C GLY A 30 2.62 15.97 -16.38
N GLU A 31 2.28 15.73 -15.12
CA GLU A 31 1.62 16.72 -14.26
C GLU A 31 2.57 17.89 -13.94
N THR A 32 2.01 19.10 -13.86
CA THR A 32 2.80 20.32 -13.67
C THR A 32 2.22 21.26 -12.62
N ALA A 33 3.09 22.08 -12.02
CA ALA A 33 2.72 23.28 -11.28
C ALA A 33 3.66 24.42 -11.63
N THR A 34 3.10 25.62 -11.81
CA THR A 34 3.87 26.80 -12.22
C THR A 34 3.63 27.95 -11.22
N LEU A 35 4.69 28.62 -10.82
CA LEU A 35 4.60 29.87 -10.07
C LEU A 35 4.27 31.01 -11.03
N THR A 36 3.15 31.68 -10.82
CA THR A 36 2.69 32.81 -11.62
C THR A 36 3.41 34.12 -11.30
N GLU A 37 3.92 34.22 -10.07
CA GLU A 37 4.66 35.35 -9.59
C GLU A 37 6.18 35.10 -9.70
N LYS A 38 6.96 36.16 -9.56
CA LYS A 38 8.42 36.03 -9.47
C LYS A 38 8.85 35.60 -8.06
N LEU A 39 9.90 34.81 -7.97
CA LEU A 39 10.54 34.43 -6.71
C LEU A 39 11.79 35.31 -6.50
N LEU A 40 11.74 36.16 -5.49
CA LEU A 40 12.83 37.10 -5.20
C LEU A 40 14.06 36.39 -4.63
N PRO A 41 15.26 37.00 -4.68
CA PRO A 41 16.47 36.50 -4.03
C PRO A 41 16.24 36.16 -2.55
N ASN A 42 16.70 34.97 -2.13
CA ASN A 42 16.53 34.38 -0.81
C ASN A 42 15.08 34.04 -0.40
N GLU A 43 14.12 34.27 -1.24
CA GLU A 43 12.73 33.87 -1.02
C GLU A 43 12.53 32.38 -1.25
N SER A 44 11.52 31.80 -0.56
CA SER A 44 11.09 30.41 -0.76
C SER A 44 9.62 30.36 -1.13
N THR A 45 9.28 29.40 -1.96
CA THR A 45 7.88 29.10 -2.34
C THR A 45 7.61 27.62 -2.23
N THR A 46 6.34 27.23 -2.16
CA THR A 46 5.93 25.84 -2.24
C THR A 46 4.96 25.63 -3.41
N LEU A 47 5.36 24.81 -4.36
CA LEU A 47 4.52 24.36 -5.46
C LEU A 47 3.97 22.97 -5.16
N THR A 48 2.68 22.77 -5.43
CA THR A 48 2.03 21.45 -5.24
C THR A 48 1.66 20.90 -6.62
N VAL A 49 2.25 19.75 -6.95
CA VAL A 49 1.88 18.96 -8.14
C VAL A 49 0.97 17.82 -7.70
N TRP A 50 -0.19 17.68 -8.32
CA TRP A 50 -1.11 16.59 -8.03
C TRP A 50 -0.79 15.40 -8.91
N HIS A 51 -0.09 14.42 -8.35
CA HIS A 51 0.31 13.20 -9.04
C HIS A 51 -0.80 12.16 -9.04
N HIS A 52 -1.08 11.59 -10.21
CA HIS A 52 -2.00 10.46 -10.34
C HIS A 52 -1.24 9.14 -10.17
N VAL A 53 -1.37 8.53 -9.02
CA VAL A 53 -0.70 7.26 -8.69
C VAL A 53 -1.33 6.13 -9.50
N LYS A 54 -0.61 5.63 -10.51
CA LYS A 54 -1.08 4.54 -11.41
C LYS A 54 -0.59 3.16 -10.97
N ASP A 55 0.56 3.10 -10.34
CA ASP A 55 1.18 1.87 -9.84
C ASP A 55 1.96 2.16 -8.55
N ARG A 56 2.47 1.12 -7.91
CA ARG A 56 3.23 1.21 -6.64
C ARG A 56 4.74 1.08 -6.84
N VAL A 57 5.19 0.94 -8.06
CA VAL A 57 6.59 0.59 -8.36
C VAL A 57 7.35 1.80 -8.90
N THR A 58 6.65 2.75 -9.51
CA THR A 58 7.29 3.86 -10.23
C THR A 58 7.30 5.13 -9.39
N ASP A 59 8.45 5.45 -8.84
CA ASP A 59 8.71 6.77 -8.27
C ASP A 59 8.82 7.80 -9.39
N PRO A 60 8.01 8.87 -9.38
CA PRO A 60 8.03 9.84 -10.46
C PRO A 60 9.31 10.67 -10.47
N GLY A 61 9.99 10.71 -11.59
CA GLY A 61 11.00 11.72 -11.85
C GLY A 61 10.39 13.12 -11.86
N TYR A 62 11.16 14.15 -11.56
CA TYR A 62 10.73 15.54 -11.71
C TYR A 62 11.77 16.37 -12.41
N THR A 63 11.31 17.45 -13.04
CA THR A 63 12.14 18.50 -13.62
C THR A 63 11.64 19.85 -13.13
N ILE A 64 12.55 20.69 -12.67
CA ILE A 64 12.30 22.09 -12.30
C ILE A 64 12.97 22.96 -13.35
N THR A 65 12.19 23.84 -13.96
CA THR A 65 12.69 24.80 -14.96
C THR A 65 12.27 26.22 -14.59
N ALA A 66 13.08 27.18 -14.99
CA ALA A 66 12.73 28.59 -14.89
C ALA A 66 13.43 29.41 -16.01
N ALA A 67 13.05 30.67 -16.15
CA ALA A 67 13.70 31.58 -17.08
C ALA A 67 15.20 31.72 -16.76
N GLY A 68 16.01 31.97 -17.78
CA GLY A 68 17.48 32.06 -17.63
C GLY A 68 18.20 30.70 -17.71
N GLY A 69 17.52 29.63 -18.13
CA GLY A 69 18.12 28.32 -18.37
C GLY A 69 18.29 27.52 -17.09
N ILE A 70 17.60 27.86 -16.01
CA ILE A 70 17.57 27.05 -14.78
C ILE A 70 16.90 25.73 -15.10
N HIS A 71 17.59 24.63 -14.77
CA HIS A 71 17.15 23.27 -15.00
C HIS A 71 17.69 22.35 -13.90
N GLU A 72 16.78 21.77 -13.13
CA GLU A 72 17.09 20.79 -12.10
C GLU A 72 16.21 19.56 -12.29
N ASN A 73 16.69 18.39 -11.96
CA ASN A 73 15.93 17.15 -12.02
C ASN A 73 16.22 16.24 -10.83
N GLY A 74 15.33 15.30 -10.58
CA GLY A 74 15.48 14.30 -9.54
C GLY A 74 14.34 13.31 -9.53
N THR A 75 14.23 12.56 -8.46
CA THR A 75 13.17 11.56 -8.24
C THR A 75 12.46 11.85 -6.94
N VAL A 76 11.13 11.76 -6.95
CA VAL A 76 10.31 11.79 -5.74
C VAL A 76 10.10 10.35 -5.31
N TYR A 77 10.59 10.01 -4.13
CA TYR A 77 10.34 8.70 -3.55
C TYR A 77 8.99 8.73 -2.85
N LEU A 78 8.07 7.88 -3.31
CA LEU A 78 6.75 7.73 -2.74
C LEU A 78 6.76 6.59 -1.74
N ASP A 79 6.35 6.89 -0.52
CA ASP A 79 6.20 5.86 0.52
C ASP A 79 4.75 5.37 0.54
N TYR A 80 4.57 4.05 0.41
CA TYR A 80 3.27 3.39 0.41
C TYR A 80 3.15 2.51 1.65
N PRO A 81 1.94 2.35 2.21
CA PRO A 81 1.72 1.34 3.24
C PRO A 81 2.10 -0.04 2.73
N ASP A 82 2.92 -0.75 3.50
CA ASP A 82 3.39 -2.09 3.19
C ASP A 82 2.95 -3.06 4.28
N ILE A 83 2.09 -4.01 3.91
CA ILE A 83 1.40 -4.88 4.86
C ILE A 83 2.17 -6.18 5.04
N GLY A 84 2.60 -6.39 6.27
CA GLY A 84 3.25 -7.62 6.69
C GLY A 84 2.44 -8.41 7.72
N ILE A 85 2.84 -9.65 7.92
CA ILE A 85 2.32 -10.55 8.94
C ILE A 85 3.43 -10.79 9.96
N SER A 86 3.21 -10.35 11.20
CA SER A 86 4.21 -10.49 12.28
C SER A 86 4.10 -11.81 13.02
N GLN A 87 2.91 -12.42 13.03
CA GLN A 87 2.65 -13.68 13.71
C GLN A 87 1.57 -14.46 12.96
N MET A 88 1.76 -15.78 12.88
CA MET A 88 0.77 -16.71 12.35
C MET A 88 0.85 -18.03 13.13
N GLU A 89 -0.25 -18.43 13.76
CA GLU A 89 -0.32 -19.64 14.59
C GLU A 89 -1.63 -20.39 14.42
N VAL A 90 -1.59 -21.72 14.47
CA VAL A 90 -2.80 -22.55 14.53
C VAL A 90 -3.32 -22.53 15.96
N ILE A 91 -4.53 -21.98 16.16
CA ILE A 91 -5.15 -21.87 17.49
C ILE A 91 -6.21 -22.93 17.76
N ALA A 92 -6.78 -23.52 16.70
CA ALA A 92 -7.76 -24.60 16.83
C ALA A 92 -7.79 -25.49 15.60
N GLU A 93 -8.09 -26.77 15.80
CA GLU A 93 -8.41 -27.72 14.75
C GLU A 93 -9.53 -28.63 15.23
N SER A 94 -10.65 -28.65 14.54
CA SER A 94 -11.85 -29.39 14.93
C SER A 94 -12.75 -29.64 13.73
N ALA A 95 -13.34 -30.82 13.65
CA ALA A 95 -14.33 -31.21 12.63
C ALA A 95 -13.88 -30.94 11.18
N GLY A 96 -12.60 -31.19 10.87
CA GLY A 96 -12.05 -30.97 9.53
C GLY A 96 -11.81 -29.50 9.18
N LYS A 97 -11.89 -28.61 10.16
CA LYS A 97 -11.57 -27.18 9.99
C LYS A 97 -10.37 -26.80 10.81
N ARG A 98 -9.57 -25.87 10.29
CA ARG A 98 -8.44 -25.29 11.01
C ARG A 98 -8.64 -23.79 11.17
N THR A 99 -8.38 -23.29 12.39
CA THR A 99 -8.38 -21.86 12.68
C THR A 99 -6.97 -21.38 12.93
N VAL A 100 -6.58 -20.36 12.21
CA VAL A 100 -5.26 -19.72 12.28
C VAL A 100 -5.45 -18.29 12.77
N ARG A 101 -4.67 -17.90 13.78
CA ARG A 101 -4.55 -16.50 14.21
C ARG A 101 -3.39 -15.86 13.50
N MET A 102 -3.62 -14.67 12.93
CA MET A 102 -2.57 -13.86 12.32
C MET A 102 -2.62 -12.43 12.83
N THR A 103 -1.47 -11.78 12.95
CA THR A 103 -1.33 -10.38 13.32
C THR A 103 -0.74 -9.61 12.15
N LEU A 104 -1.44 -8.55 11.74
CA LEU A 104 -1.04 -7.66 10.67
C LEU A 104 -0.31 -6.43 11.20
N TYR A 105 0.64 -5.94 10.42
CA TYR A 105 1.34 -4.68 10.68
C TYR A 105 1.63 -3.93 9.39
N ASN A 106 1.83 -2.64 9.50
CA ASN A 106 2.35 -1.80 8.43
C ASN A 106 3.84 -1.59 8.65
N SER A 107 4.68 -2.01 7.69
CA SER A 107 6.14 -1.92 7.78
C SER A 107 6.68 -0.58 7.27
N SER A 108 5.83 0.23 6.66
CA SER A 108 6.18 1.52 6.07
C SER A 108 5.91 2.70 7.02
N ALA A 109 6.54 3.84 6.77
CA ALA A 109 6.25 5.09 7.45
C ALA A 109 4.93 5.74 6.97
N ALA A 110 4.42 5.36 5.80
CA ALA A 110 3.13 5.81 5.30
C ALA A 110 2.00 5.14 6.06
N THR A 111 1.13 5.92 6.72
CA THR A 111 0.02 5.40 7.53
C THR A 111 -1.17 4.98 6.68
N LEU A 112 -1.88 3.97 7.13
CA LEU A 112 -3.17 3.53 6.59
C LEU A 112 -4.32 4.39 7.12
N ALA A 113 -4.34 4.64 8.44
CA ALA A 113 -5.39 5.40 9.08
C ALA A 113 -5.42 6.86 8.61
N GLY A 114 -6.63 7.45 8.56
CA GLY A 114 -6.85 8.82 8.10
C GLY A 114 -6.79 9.01 6.58
N GLY A 115 -6.49 7.97 5.82
CA GLY A 115 -6.57 8.00 4.35
C GLY A 115 -8.00 7.78 3.86
N LYS A 116 -8.46 8.63 2.93
CA LYS A 116 -9.83 8.50 2.39
C LYS A 116 -9.95 7.23 1.56
N ASN A 117 -10.95 6.39 1.89
CA ASN A 117 -11.26 5.12 1.19
C ASN A 117 -10.08 4.13 1.17
N ARG A 118 -9.24 4.12 2.19
CA ARG A 118 -8.18 3.12 2.28
C ARG A 118 -8.71 1.80 2.79
N GLU A 119 -8.20 0.73 2.21
CA GLU A 119 -8.52 -0.65 2.57
C GLU A 119 -7.24 -1.49 2.58
N VAL A 120 -7.23 -2.54 3.39
CA VAL A 120 -6.24 -3.60 3.32
C VAL A 120 -6.94 -4.85 2.82
N LYS A 121 -6.39 -5.46 1.80
CA LYS A 121 -6.89 -6.71 1.24
C LYS A 121 -5.91 -7.83 1.49
N LEU A 122 -6.45 -9.00 1.77
CA LEU A 122 -5.72 -10.25 1.93
C LEU A 122 -6.34 -11.27 1.00
N ALA A 123 -5.51 -11.98 0.23
CA ALA A 123 -5.95 -13.12 -0.57
C ALA A 123 -5.22 -14.39 -0.13
N PHE A 124 -5.96 -15.49 -0.01
CA PHE A 124 -5.46 -16.75 0.53
C PHE A 124 -5.42 -17.83 -0.55
N TYR A 125 -4.32 -18.59 -0.57
CA TYR A 125 -4.08 -19.63 -1.55
C TYR A 125 -3.57 -20.91 -0.90
N ALA A 126 -3.85 -22.04 -1.56
CA ALA A 126 -3.39 -23.36 -1.15
C ALA A 126 -2.07 -23.78 -1.85
N ASP A 127 -1.54 -22.95 -2.73
CA ASP A 127 -0.29 -23.18 -3.46
C ASP A 127 0.58 -21.90 -3.50
N ASP A 128 1.88 -22.09 -3.65
CA ASP A 128 2.90 -21.02 -3.70
C ASP A 128 2.87 -20.19 -4.99
N LEU A 129 2.21 -20.69 -6.02
CA LEU A 129 2.03 -19.97 -7.28
C LEU A 129 0.78 -19.08 -7.29
N HIS A 130 0.03 -19.04 -6.18
CA HIS A 130 -1.21 -18.28 -6.04
C HIS A 130 -2.27 -18.59 -7.11
N THR A 131 -2.31 -19.85 -7.57
CA THR A 131 -3.25 -20.30 -8.62
C THR A 131 -4.47 -21.03 -8.07
N LYS A 132 -4.42 -21.45 -6.79
CA LYS A 132 -5.46 -22.24 -6.13
C LYS A 132 -6.04 -21.48 -4.95
N PRO A 133 -7.15 -20.75 -5.12
CA PRO A 133 -7.80 -20.01 -4.04
C PRO A 133 -8.18 -20.92 -2.87
N ALA A 134 -7.88 -20.48 -1.65
CA ALA A 134 -8.29 -21.16 -0.42
C ALA A 134 -9.41 -20.35 0.24
N GLU A 135 -10.66 -20.86 0.19
CA GLU A 135 -11.79 -20.22 0.87
C GLU A 135 -11.54 -20.11 2.36
N VAL A 136 -11.75 -18.93 2.90
CA VAL A 136 -11.60 -18.62 4.32
C VAL A 136 -12.87 -18.03 4.90
N ALA A 137 -13.03 -18.17 6.22
CA ALA A 137 -14.03 -17.46 7.00
C ALA A 137 -13.33 -16.70 8.12
N CYS A 138 -13.84 -15.54 8.49
CA CYS A 138 -13.31 -14.72 9.56
C CYS A 138 -14.47 -14.13 10.39
N THR A 139 -14.30 -14.08 11.71
CA THR A 139 -15.35 -13.61 12.64
C THR A 139 -15.14 -12.18 13.12
N ASN A 140 -14.04 -11.53 12.75
CA ASN A 140 -13.62 -10.25 13.34
C ASN A 140 -14.26 -8.99 12.73
N GLY A 141 -15.46 -9.11 12.15
CA GLY A 141 -16.19 -7.95 11.60
C GLY A 141 -15.60 -7.39 10.31
N VAL A 142 -14.80 -8.16 9.60
CA VAL A 142 -14.23 -7.84 8.29
C VAL A 142 -15.10 -8.41 7.17
N GLN A 143 -15.00 -7.83 5.98
CA GLN A 143 -15.70 -8.38 4.81
C GLN A 143 -14.93 -9.57 4.25
N VAL A 144 -15.63 -10.67 4.01
CA VAL A 144 -15.05 -11.90 3.45
C VAL A 144 -15.79 -12.26 2.16
N SER A 145 -15.05 -12.54 1.11
CA SER A 145 -15.57 -12.99 -0.18
C SER A 145 -14.70 -14.12 -0.74
N GLY A 146 -15.11 -15.37 -0.56
CA GLY A 146 -14.35 -16.53 -1.02
C GLY A 146 -13.00 -16.66 -0.32
N ASN A 147 -11.92 -16.42 -1.05
CA ASN A 147 -10.56 -16.45 -0.53
C ASN A 147 -10.01 -15.04 -0.19
N GLU A 148 -10.84 -14.01 -0.26
CA GLU A 148 -10.42 -12.63 0.00
C GLU A 148 -11.04 -12.06 1.27
N ILE A 149 -10.27 -11.25 1.98
CA ILE A 149 -10.70 -10.46 3.13
C ILE A 149 -10.40 -9.00 2.85
N THR A 150 -11.39 -8.14 3.09
CA THR A 150 -11.21 -6.69 3.04
C THR A 150 -11.35 -6.09 4.44
N ILE A 151 -10.36 -5.32 4.85
CA ILE A 151 -10.30 -4.60 6.12
C ILE A 151 -10.40 -3.11 5.81
N SER A 152 -11.41 -2.46 6.34
CA SER A 152 -11.66 -1.04 6.15
C SER A 152 -12.01 -0.35 7.47
N GLY A 153 -12.00 0.99 7.45
CA GLY A 153 -12.33 1.83 8.59
C GLY A 153 -11.12 2.20 9.46
N ASP A 154 -11.04 3.48 9.82
CA ASP A 154 -9.87 4.09 10.48
C ASP A 154 -9.42 3.36 11.75
N SER A 155 -10.34 2.84 12.56
CA SER A 155 -10.00 2.10 13.79
C SER A 155 -9.26 0.79 13.52
N ALA A 156 -9.65 0.04 12.48
CA ALA A 156 -8.98 -1.19 12.07
C ALA A 156 -7.62 -0.89 11.46
N LEU A 157 -7.57 0.08 10.55
CA LEU A 157 -6.36 0.52 9.86
C LEU A 157 -5.32 1.08 10.84
N ALA A 158 -5.73 1.87 11.84
CA ALA A 158 -4.83 2.37 12.90
C ALA A 158 -4.22 1.22 13.71
N ARG A 159 -4.95 0.14 13.96
CA ARG A 159 -4.41 -1.04 14.64
C ARG A 159 -3.40 -1.80 13.78
N ILE A 160 -3.56 -1.81 12.44
CA ILE A 160 -2.55 -2.36 11.53
C ILE A 160 -1.30 -1.48 11.55
N ASP A 161 -1.44 -0.15 11.52
CA ASP A 161 -0.30 0.78 11.65
C ASP A 161 0.47 0.57 12.96
N LEU A 162 -0.21 0.16 14.04
CA LEU A 162 0.39 -0.15 15.34
C LEU A 162 0.88 -1.60 15.46
N GLY A 163 0.64 -2.46 14.46
CA GLY A 163 0.99 -3.89 14.51
C GLY A 163 0.18 -4.70 15.54
N THR A 164 -1.05 -4.27 15.84
CA THR A 164 -1.93 -4.90 16.85
C THR A 164 -3.23 -5.46 16.28
N PHE A 165 -3.40 -5.42 14.97
CA PHE A 165 -4.60 -5.95 14.33
C PHE A 165 -4.50 -7.46 14.15
N THR A 166 -5.38 -8.21 14.82
CA THR A 166 -5.39 -9.67 14.81
C THR A 166 -6.65 -10.20 14.14
N LEU A 167 -6.49 -11.21 13.29
CA LEU A 167 -7.55 -11.95 12.62
C LEU A 167 -7.50 -13.42 13.01
N ASP A 168 -8.68 -14.02 13.26
CA ASP A 168 -8.85 -15.46 13.38
C ASP A 168 -9.53 -15.98 12.13
N LEU A 169 -8.78 -16.72 11.32
CA LEU A 169 -9.18 -17.27 10.04
C LEU A 169 -9.52 -18.74 10.17
N THR A 170 -10.64 -19.17 9.64
CA THR A 170 -11.01 -20.58 9.58
C THR A 170 -11.11 -21.04 8.14
N TYR A 171 -10.49 -22.16 7.80
CA TYR A 171 -10.62 -22.82 6.50
C TYR A 171 -10.90 -24.30 6.66
N ASP A 172 -11.57 -24.88 5.65
CA ASP A 172 -11.94 -26.28 5.59
C ASP A 172 -10.76 -27.09 5.02
N LEU A 173 -10.26 -28.05 5.81
CA LEU A 173 -9.11 -28.89 5.41
C LEU A 173 -9.46 -29.80 4.22
N GLY A 174 -10.68 -30.29 4.12
CA GLY A 174 -11.12 -31.13 2.99
C GLY A 174 -11.15 -30.32 1.68
N LYS A 175 -11.72 -29.12 1.70
CA LYS A 175 -11.70 -28.21 0.54
C LYS A 175 -10.27 -27.81 0.17
N TYR A 176 -9.44 -27.48 1.14
CA TYR A 176 -8.02 -27.17 0.92
C TYR A 176 -7.31 -28.35 0.23
N MET A 177 -7.45 -29.57 0.78
CA MET A 177 -6.83 -30.77 0.23
C MET A 177 -7.29 -31.05 -1.21
N ASN A 178 -8.59 -30.92 -1.47
CA ASN A 178 -9.15 -31.07 -2.82
C ASN A 178 -8.56 -30.04 -3.80
N SER A 179 -8.36 -28.78 -3.36
CA SER A 179 -7.80 -27.72 -4.22
C SER A 179 -6.37 -28.04 -4.68
N ILE A 180 -5.58 -28.71 -3.85
CA ILE A 180 -4.21 -29.14 -4.19
C ILE A 180 -4.14 -30.55 -4.77
N GLY A 181 -5.27 -31.22 -5.00
CA GLY A 181 -5.34 -32.56 -5.57
C GLY A 181 -4.83 -33.68 -4.63
N LYS A 182 -4.99 -33.49 -3.32
CA LYS A 182 -4.60 -34.46 -2.28
C LYS A 182 -5.82 -34.99 -1.54
N THR A 183 -5.74 -36.21 -1.06
CA THR A 183 -6.79 -36.87 -0.26
C THR A 183 -6.44 -36.95 1.24
N GLU A 184 -5.15 -36.78 1.56
CA GLU A 184 -4.63 -36.85 2.92
C GLU A 184 -3.72 -35.65 3.20
N ILE A 185 -3.67 -35.22 4.47
CA ILE A 185 -2.78 -34.13 4.91
C ILE A 185 -1.33 -34.59 4.72
N PRO A 186 -0.50 -33.85 3.97
CA PRO A 186 0.91 -34.19 3.77
C PRO A 186 1.66 -34.26 5.11
N ASN A 187 2.67 -35.13 5.23
CA ASN A 187 3.51 -35.23 6.41
C ASN A 187 4.21 -33.92 6.82
N VAL A 188 4.41 -33.02 5.86
CA VAL A 188 4.98 -31.68 6.10
C VAL A 188 3.94 -30.65 6.54
N GLY A 189 2.67 -31.06 6.70
CA GLY A 189 1.57 -30.17 7.08
C GLY A 189 0.89 -29.51 5.88
N THR A 190 0.06 -28.53 6.18
CA THR A 190 -0.63 -27.69 5.20
C THR A 190 -0.07 -26.27 5.27
N TYR A 191 0.18 -25.66 4.12
CA TYR A 191 0.64 -24.28 4.01
C TYR A 191 -0.46 -23.41 3.44
N LEU A 192 -0.78 -22.33 4.13
CA LEU A 192 -1.68 -21.29 3.63
C LEU A 192 -0.81 -20.12 3.19
N TYR A 193 -0.85 -19.81 1.90
CA TYR A 193 -0.12 -18.71 1.32
C TYR A 193 -1.00 -17.47 1.31
N VAL A 194 -0.43 -16.33 1.66
CA VAL A 194 -1.17 -15.07 1.83
C VAL A 194 -0.52 -13.97 1.01
N GLU A 195 -1.30 -13.31 0.21
CA GLU A 195 -0.98 -12.03 -0.39
C GLU A 195 -1.65 -10.91 0.41
N ALA A 196 -0.93 -9.85 0.77
CA ALA A 196 -1.46 -8.71 1.49
C ALA A 196 -1.07 -7.41 0.80
N TRP A 197 -2.04 -6.50 0.63
CA TRP A 197 -1.77 -5.18 0.03
C TRP A 197 -2.73 -4.13 0.57
N ALA A 198 -2.33 -2.85 0.49
CA ALA A 198 -3.16 -1.69 0.81
C ALA A 198 -3.65 -1.01 -0.49
N GLU A 199 -4.90 -0.55 -0.51
CA GLU A 199 -5.49 0.25 -1.59
C GLU A 199 -5.81 1.68 -1.12
#